data_6ceea29b5baee7b0c5717e64be76c55d
#
_entry.id   6ceea29b5baee7b0c5717e64be76c55d
#
_cell.length_a   1.000
_cell.length_b   1.000
_cell.length_c   1.000
_cell.angle_alpha   90.00
_cell.angle_beta   90.00
_cell.angle_gamma   90.00
#
_symmetry.space_group_name_H-M   'P 1'
#
loop_
_entity.id
_entity.type
_entity.pdbx_description
1 polymer ?
#
loop_
_entity_poly.entity_id
_entity_poly.type
_entity_poly.pdbx_seq_one_letter_code
_entity_poly.pdbx_strand_id
1 'polypeptide(L)'
;MKRKAKISRKTKETSIAVDLNIDGKGKYKIDTGIGFLDHMLEQLSKHSSMDMNIKAKGDTHIDLHHTTEDTGIAIGECLKKASKKFIGIKRYAHAMIPMDETLTPVSYTHLRAHET
;
A
#
# COMPACT_ATOMS: atom_id res chain seq x y z
N MET A 1 -7.16 -20.20 -1.82
CA MET A 1 -7.99 -19.01 -2.07
C MET A 1 -7.06 -17.83 -2.30
N LYS A 2 -7.18 -17.16 -3.43
CA LYS A 2 -6.26 -16.08 -3.78
C LYS A 2 -6.70 -14.76 -3.16
N ARG A 3 -5.78 -14.09 -2.49
CA ARG A 3 -6.04 -12.78 -1.87
C ARG A 3 -5.58 -11.68 -2.82
N LYS A 4 -6.42 -11.41 -3.81
CA LYS A 4 -6.16 -10.41 -4.85
C LYS A 4 -7.27 -9.37 -4.89
N ALA A 5 -6.95 -8.16 -5.26
CA ALA A 5 -7.95 -7.12 -5.50
C ALA A 5 -7.43 -6.04 -6.42
N LYS A 6 -8.36 -5.34 -7.04
CA LYS A 6 -8.07 -4.14 -7.86
C LYS A 6 -8.98 -3.03 -7.38
N ILE A 7 -8.41 -1.83 -7.28
CA ILE A 7 -9.15 -0.63 -6.93
C ILE A 7 -8.82 0.45 -7.95
N SER A 8 -9.83 1.18 -8.36
CA SER A 8 -9.68 2.36 -9.20
C SER A 8 -10.33 3.53 -8.48
N ARG A 9 -9.58 4.62 -8.31
CA ARG A 9 -10.05 5.80 -7.59
C ARG A 9 -9.76 7.04 -8.42
N LYS A 10 -10.78 7.84 -8.66
CA LYS A 10 -10.64 9.05 -9.45
C LYS A 10 -11.29 10.22 -8.71
N THR A 11 -10.52 11.29 -8.55
CA THR A 11 -11.02 12.54 -8.00
C THR A 11 -10.74 13.65 -9.01
N LYS A 12 -11.03 14.90 -8.66
CA LYS A 12 -10.68 16.03 -9.53
C LYS A 12 -9.19 16.22 -9.66
N GLU A 13 -8.44 15.83 -8.62
CA GLU A 13 -6.99 16.04 -8.55
C GLU A 13 -6.18 14.82 -8.98
N THR A 14 -6.73 13.61 -8.87
CA THR A 14 -5.96 12.38 -9.09
C THR A 14 -6.76 11.30 -9.81
N SER A 15 -6.02 10.39 -10.45
CA SER A 15 -6.55 9.16 -11.02
C SER A 15 -5.60 8.03 -10.65
N ILE A 16 -6.09 7.04 -9.90
CA ILE A 16 -5.24 6.02 -9.31
C ILE A 16 -5.81 4.63 -9.55
N ALA A 17 -4.96 3.72 -10.00
CA ALA A 17 -5.30 2.31 -10.16
C ALA A 17 -4.32 1.47 -9.35
N VAL A 18 -4.82 0.58 -8.52
CA VAL A 18 -4.04 -0.30 -7.67
C VAL A 18 -4.49 -1.74 -7.87
N ASP A 19 -3.53 -2.61 -8.13
CA ASP A 19 -3.76 -4.05 -8.28
C ASP A 19 -2.79 -4.76 -7.36
N LEU A 20 -3.31 -5.47 -6.37
CA LEU A 20 -2.50 -6.17 -5.37
C LEU A 20 -2.79 -7.66 -5.36
N ASN A 21 -1.74 -8.45 -5.19
CA ASN A 21 -1.82 -9.86 -4.87
C ASN A 21 -1.01 -10.10 -3.61
N ILE A 22 -1.70 -10.34 -2.50
CA ILE A 22 -1.03 -10.55 -1.20
C ILE A 22 -0.19 -11.83 -1.24
N ASP A 23 -0.62 -12.83 -1.97
CA ASP A 23 0.07 -14.11 -2.10
C ASP A 23 0.96 -14.16 -3.34
N GLY A 24 1.63 -13.07 -3.64
CA GLY A 24 2.48 -12.94 -4.81
C GLY A 24 3.93 -13.35 -4.57
N LYS A 25 4.81 -12.81 -5.41
CA LYS A 25 6.25 -13.11 -5.40
C LYS A 25 7.12 -11.86 -5.27
N GLY A 26 6.52 -10.71 -5.01
CA GLY A 26 7.23 -9.45 -4.91
C GLY A 26 7.48 -8.80 -6.28
N LYS A 27 6.68 -9.08 -7.27
CA LYS A 27 6.74 -8.42 -8.56
C LYS A 27 6.03 -7.08 -8.49
N TYR A 28 6.65 -6.04 -9.01
CA TYR A 28 6.06 -4.73 -8.95
C TYR A 28 6.16 -3.97 -10.26
N LYS A 29 5.20 -3.10 -10.47
CA LYS A 29 5.22 -2.10 -11.53
C LYS A 29 4.54 -0.88 -10.94
N ILE A 30 5.32 0.14 -10.60
CA ILE A 30 4.84 1.26 -9.82
C ILE A 30 5.23 2.57 -10.49
N ASP A 31 4.25 3.41 -10.75
CA ASP A 31 4.43 4.72 -11.35
C ASP A 31 3.43 5.68 -10.73
N THR A 32 3.89 6.47 -9.76
CA THR A 32 3.06 7.49 -9.10
C THR A 32 3.41 8.89 -9.56
N GLY A 33 4.48 9.04 -10.33
CA GLY A 33 5.00 10.35 -10.69
C GLY A 33 5.84 10.99 -9.60
N ILE A 34 6.00 10.32 -8.47
CA ILE A 34 6.82 10.80 -7.34
C ILE A 34 7.89 9.75 -7.09
N GLY A 35 9.15 10.08 -7.46
CA GLY A 35 10.24 9.11 -7.47
C GLY A 35 10.48 8.45 -6.12
N PHE A 36 10.46 9.22 -5.04
CA PHE A 36 10.69 8.67 -3.71
C PHE A 36 9.57 7.71 -3.29
N LEU A 37 8.31 8.07 -3.59
CA LEU A 37 7.17 7.22 -3.29
C LEU A 37 7.25 5.92 -4.09
N ASP A 38 7.60 6.00 -5.37
CA ASP A 38 7.80 4.82 -6.22
C ASP A 38 8.82 3.88 -5.58
N HIS A 39 9.96 4.42 -5.16
CA HIS A 39 11.01 3.63 -4.54
C HIS A 39 10.53 2.95 -3.25
N MET A 40 9.84 3.69 -2.39
CA MET A 40 9.33 3.12 -1.14
C MET A 40 8.31 2.02 -1.39
N LEU A 41 7.42 2.19 -2.36
CA LEU A 41 6.43 1.18 -2.70
C LEU A 41 7.06 -0.05 -3.36
N GLU A 42 8.11 0.14 -4.17
CA GLU A 42 8.87 -0.97 -4.74
C GLU A 42 9.53 -1.80 -3.63
N GLN A 43 10.11 -1.14 -2.63
CA GLN A 43 10.70 -1.83 -1.49
C GLN A 43 9.65 -2.59 -0.70
N LEU A 44 8.49 -1.99 -0.49
CA LEU A 44 7.38 -2.66 0.18
C LEU A 44 6.96 -3.93 -0.56
N SER A 45 6.78 -3.85 -1.88
CA SER A 45 6.42 -5.00 -2.70
C SER A 45 7.47 -6.10 -2.60
N LYS A 46 8.74 -5.74 -2.82
CA LYS A 46 9.83 -6.70 -2.81
C LYS A 46 9.97 -7.41 -1.48
N HIS A 47 9.95 -6.67 -0.38
CA HIS A 47 10.20 -7.26 0.94
C HIS A 47 8.99 -7.94 1.55
N SER A 48 7.78 -7.57 1.16
CA SER A 48 6.56 -8.23 1.62
C SER A 48 6.18 -9.44 0.78
N SER A 49 6.79 -9.60 -0.39
CA SER A 49 6.44 -10.59 -1.40
C SER A 49 5.04 -10.39 -2.01
N MET A 50 4.41 -9.26 -1.75
CA MET A 50 3.16 -8.92 -2.43
C MET A 50 3.46 -8.43 -3.84
N ASP A 51 2.66 -8.85 -4.81
CA ASP A 51 2.72 -8.25 -6.14
C ASP A 51 1.92 -6.95 -6.13
N MET A 52 2.52 -5.89 -6.63
CA MET A 52 1.91 -4.57 -6.64
C MET A 52 2.02 -3.92 -8.00
N ASN A 53 0.89 -3.57 -8.58
CA ASN A 53 0.84 -2.79 -9.82
C ASN A 53 0.06 -1.52 -9.50
N ILE A 54 0.77 -0.39 -9.48
CA ILE A 54 0.20 0.88 -9.06
C ILE A 54 0.51 1.93 -10.12
N LYS A 55 -0.53 2.57 -10.60
CA LYS A 55 -0.41 3.69 -11.51
C LYS A 55 -1.21 4.86 -10.95
N ALA A 56 -0.56 5.96 -10.70
CA ALA A 56 -1.20 7.17 -10.20
C ALA A 56 -0.82 8.34 -11.09
N LYS A 57 -1.80 9.17 -11.38
CA LYS A 57 -1.61 10.41 -12.10
C LYS A 57 -2.35 11.51 -11.35
N GLY A 58 -1.65 12.56 -11.01
CA GLY A 58 -2.22 13.64 -10.23
C GLY A 58 -1.61 14.98 -10.54
N ASP A 59 -1.98 15.96 -9.74
CA ASP A 59 -1.58 17.35 -9.87
C ASP A 59 -0.20 17.63 -9.22
N THR A 60 0.78 16.79 -9.52
CA THR A 60 2.11 16.88 -8.91
C THR A 60 2.82 18.21 -9.19
N HIS A 61 2.40 18.92 -10.22
CA HIS A 61 2.95 20.24 -10.54
C HIS A 61 2.47 21.31 -9.52
N ILE A 62 1.41 21.04 -8.79
CA ILE A 62 0.90 21.95 -7.75
C ILE A 62 1.46 21.51 -6.39
N ASP A 63 1.26 20.24 -6.05
CA ASP A 63 1.69 19.68 -4.78
C ASP A 63 1.77 18.16 -4.91
N LEU A 64 2.65 17.55 -4.13
CA LEU A 64 2.76 16.09 -4.09
C LEU A 64 1.76 15.46 -3.13
N HIS A 65 1.12 16.27 -2.31
CA HIS A 65 0.23 15.83 -1.24
C HIS A 65 -0.96 15.01 -1.73
N HIS A 66 -1.69 15.51 -2.71
CA HIS A 66 -2.91 14.84 -3.19
C HIS A 66 -2.60 13.46 -3.77
N THR A 67 -1.55 13.35 -4.59
CA THR A 67 -1.17 12.07 -5.19
C THR A 67 -0.72 11.08 -4.12
N THR A 68 0.08 11.53 -3.16
CA THR A 68 0.58 10.67 -2.07
C THR A 68 -0.56 10.18 -1.19
N GLU A 69 -1.43 11.07 -0.76
CA GLU A 69 -2.55 10.73 0.10
C GLU A 69 -3.52 9.78 -0.60
N ASP A 70 -3.91 10.10 -1.83
CA ASP A 70 -4.88 9.30 -2.56
C ASP A 70 -4.32 7.93 -2.95
N THR A 71 -3.02 7.85 -3.23
CA THR A 71 -2.35 6.56 -3.47
C THR A 71 -2.40 5.71 -2.21
N GLY A 72 -2.11 6.29 -1.05
CA GLY A 72 -2.19 5.60 0.22
C GLY A 72 -3.59 5.09 0.53
N ILE A 73 -4.61 5.93 0.29
CA ILE A 73 -6.01 5.53 0.48
C ILE A 73 -6.38 4.36 -0.43
N ALA A 74 -6.00 4.44 -1.72
CA ALA A 74 -6.30 3.40 -2.70
C ALA A 74 -5.62 2.07 -2.33
N ILE A 75 -4.37 2.11 -1.88
CA ILE A 75 -3.64 0.92 -1.43
C ILE A 75 -4.35 0.31 -0.23
N GLY A 76 -4.75 1.13 0.74
CA GLY A 76 -5.47 0.67 1.93
C GLY A 76 -6.79 0.00 1.60
N GLU A 77 -7.57 0.61 0.72
CA GLU A 77 -8.83 0.04 0.25
C GLU A 77 -8.60 -1.29 -0.48
N CYS A 78 -7.55 -1.36 -1.29
CA CYS A 78 -7.20 -2.57 -2.02
C CYS A 78 -6.77 -3.69 -1.09
N LEU A 79 -5.97 -3.38 -0.07
CA LEU A 79 -5.57 -4.36 0.96
C LEU A 79 -6.78 -4.89 1.71
N LYS A 80 -7.70 -4.02 2.10
CA LYS A 80 -8.91 -4.44 2.78
C LYS A 80 -9.73 -5.41 1.94
N LYS A 81 -9.86 -5.11 0.65
CA LYS A 81 -10.60 -5.96 -0.28
C LYS A 81 -9.89 -7.28 -0.52
N ALA A 82 -8.57 -7.25 -0.73
CA ALA A 82 -7.77 -8.45 -0.99
C ALA A 82 -7.73 -9.39 0.22
N SER A 83 -7.66 -8.84 1.43
CA SER A 83 -7.65 -9.62 2.67
C SER A 83 -9.05 -10.05 3.12
N LYS A 84 -10.06 -9.76 2.32
CA LYS A 84 -11.47 -10.10 2.62
C LYS A 84 -11.90 -9.53 3.96
N LYS A 85 -11.69 -8.22 4.12
CA LYS A 85 -11.99 -7.48 5.34
C LYS A 85 -11.21 -8.02 6.54
N PHE A 86 -9.96 -8.41 6.28
CA PHE A 86 -9.01 -8.85 7.33
C PHE A 86 -9.40 -10.15 8.03
N ILE A 87 -10.11 -11.04 7.32
CA ILE A 87 -10.46 -12.36 7.85
C ILE A 87 -9.19 -13.23 7.84
N GLY A 88 -8.89 -13.88 8.97
CA GLY A 88 -7.79 -14.83 9.09
C GLY A 88 -6.40 -14.21 9.17
N ILE A 89 -6.28 -12.91 9.39
CA ILE A 89 -4.99 -12.25 9.56
C ILE A 89 -4.52 -12.33 11.02
N LYS A 90 -3.21 -12.17 11.22
CA LYS A 90 -2.68 -11.97 12.57
C LYS A 90 -3.07 -10.59 13.06
N ARG A 91 -3.56 -10.50 14.29
CA ARG A 91 -4.08 -9.26 14.83
C ARG A 91 -3.01 -8.37 15.47
N TYR A 92 -1.84 -8.90 15.68
CA TYR A 92 -0.73 -8.12 16.23
C TYR A 92 0.59 -8.66 15.69
N ALA A 93 1.52 -7.75 15.55
CA ALA A 93 2.87 -8.05 15.11
C ALA A 93 3.79 -6.92 15.51
N HIS A 94 5.09 -7.17 15.42
CA HIS A 94 6.09 -6.13 15.61
C HIS A 94 7.25 -6.36 14.65
N ALA A 95 7.97 -5.29 14.36
CA ALA A 95 9.16 -5.34 13.53
C ALA A 95 10.15 -4.28 13.99
N MET A 96 11.43 -4.56 13.81
CA MET A 96 12.51 -3.59 14.02
C MET A 96 13.19 -3.40 12.67
N ILE A 97 13.26 -2.16 12.20
CA ILE A 97 13.78 -1.86 10.89
C ILE A 97 14.95 -0.90 11.02
N PRO A 98 16.20 -1.38 10.81
CA PRO A 98 17.36 -0.52 10.85
C PRO A 98 17.60 0.13 9.49
N MET A 99 18.06 1.35 9.52
CA MET A 99 18.52 2.06 8.32
C MET A 99 19.61 3.03 8.74
N ASP A 100 20.84 2.76 8.31
CA ASP A 100 22.05 3.48 8.75
C ASP A 100 22.12 3.48 10.29
N GLU A 101 22.16 4.66 10.94
CA GLU A 101 22.18 4.75 12.39
C GLU A 101 20.79 4.83 13.03
N THR A 102 19.74 4.65 12.23
CA THR A 102 18.35 4.70 12.72
C THR A 102 17.78 3.30 12.89
N LEU A 103 17.15 3.08 14.03
CA LEU A 103 16.40 1.85 14.30
C LEU A 103 14.96 2.21 14.62
N THR A 104 14.04 1.73 13.80
CA THR A 104 12.62 2.02 13.98
C THR A 104 11.89 0.78 14.46
N PRO A 105 11.45 0.72 15.74
CA PRO A 105 10.56 -0.34 16.20
C PRO A 105 9.12 0.01 15.84
N VAL A 106 8.39 -0.99 15.35
CA VAL A 106 6.97 -0.83 15.02
C VAL A 106 6.19 -1.95 15.69
N SER A 107 5.14 -1.58 16.39
CA SER A 107 4.21 -2.54 16.98
C SER A 107 2.82 -2.25 16.48
N TYR A 108 2.10 -3.31 16.14
CA TYR A 108 0.81 -3.19 15.51
C TYR A 108 -0.21 -4.11 16.17
N THR A 109 -1.39 -3.56 16.45
CA THR A 109 -2.54 -4.33 16.94
C THR A 109 -3.74 -3.95 16.09
N HIS A 110 -4.41 -4.95 15.50
CA HIS A 110 -5.60 -4.72 14.71
C HIS A 110 -6.84 -5.21 15.46
N LEU A 111 -7.79 -4.33 15.64
CA LEU A 111 -9.09 -4.66 16.21
C LEU A 111 -10.11 -4.87 15.08
N ARG A 112 -11.09 -5.73 15.31
CA ARG A 112 -12.16 -5.90 14.35
C ARG A 112 -12.97 -4.61 14.25
N ALA A 113 -13.46 -4.31 13.05
CA ALA A 113 -14.16 -3.05 12.80
C ALA A 113 -15.36 -2.83 13.73
N HIS A 114 -16.06 -3.90 14.12
CA HIS A 114 -17.25 -3.81 14.98
C HIS A 114 -16.91 -3.78 16.47
N GLU A 115 -15.64 -3.83 16.84
CA GLU A 115 -15.20 -3.81 18.23
C GLU A 115 -14.85 -2.40 18.72
N THR A 116 -14.97 -1.41 17.88
CA THR A 116 -14.64 -0.03 18.22
C THR A 116 -15.83 0.76 18.72
#